data_bcc38f37832de2aaa0876af3e91b9dc7
#
_entry.id   bcc38f37832de2aaa0876af3e91b9dc7
#
_cell.length_a   1.000
_cell.length_b   1.000
_cell.length_c   1.000
_cell.angle_alpha   90.00
_cell.angle_beta   90.00
_cell.angle_gamma   90.00
#
_symmetry.space_group_name_H-M   'P 1'
#
loop_
_entity.id
_entity.type
_entity.pdbx_description
1 polymer ?
#
loop_
_entity_poly.entity_id
_entity_poly.type
_entity_poly.pdbx_seq_one_letter_code
_entity_poly.pdbx_strand_id
1 'polypeptide(L)'
;MYIDRFSAIELRGITDAEALKRRLQGLHLHAATVPVLASPLSAAAKQAAQDIAAELGAVEGGPGLAVIAEEDNLPAGAAGVSLNIDKDGSLYLGRSPLVDTPTAPLTPHAAARHYEEALQCAEAEEHTSSALAEPGPIGWLDEHLPAGIVDLGAGVHKGAIPAEFAQLIGQLEVDITVTPWGGLVFHNIAEGDAEVVLRVLAPRGFIFDINSPLLRAH
;
A
#
# COMPACT_ATOMS: atom_id res chain seq x y z
N MET A 1 2.39 -15.68 -5.64
CA MET A 1 1.77 -14.51 -4.99
C MET A 1 2.41 -13.27 -5.58
N TYR A 2 1.62 -12.26 -5.85
CA TYR A 2 2.09 -10.98 -6.40
C TYR A 2 1.54 -9.84 -5.57
N ILE A 3 2.29 -8.78 -5.47
CA ILE A 3 1.85 -7.52 -4.87
C ILE A 3 1.50 -6.58 -6.01
N ASP A 4 0.30 -6.04 -6.01
CA ASP A 4 -0.09 -5.04 -7.00
C ASP A 4 0.19 -3.60 -6.51
N ARG A 5 -0.01 -2.63 -7.40
CA ARG A 5 0.19 -1.20 -7.12
C ARG A 5 -0.78 -0.60 -6.09
N PHE A 6 -1.83 -1.32 -5.72
CA PHE A 6 -2.79 -0.93 -4.69
C PHE A 6 -2.52 -1.62 -3.36
N SER A 7 -1.31 -2.17 -3.17
CA SER A 7 -0.94 -2.94 -1.98
C SER A 7 -1.80 -4.19 -1.76
N ALA A 8 -2.46 -4.68 -2.79
CA ALA A 8 -3.23 -5.90 -2.71
C ALA A 8 -2.37 -7.12 -3.05
N ILE A 9 -2.72 -8.25 -2.46
CA ILE A 9 -2.09 -9.53 -2.73
C ILE A 9 -2.90 -10.26 -3.80
N GLU A 10 -2.29 -10.52 -4.94
CA GLU A 10 -2.86 -11.29 -6.03
C GLU A 10 -2.33 -12.72 -6.03
N LEU A 11 -3.21 -13.68 -6.08
CA LEU A 11 -2.86 -15.09 -6.22
C LEU A 11 -3.10 -15.54 -7.66
N ARG A 12 -2.04 -15.98 -8.35
CA ARG A 12 -2.10 -16.48 -9.73
C ARG A 12 -1.86 -17.99 -9.77
N GLY A 13 -2.35 -18.64 -10.83
CA GLY A 13 -2.14 -20.07 -11.06
C GLY A 13 -2.96 -20.97 -10.13
N ILE A 14 -4.11 -20.51 -9.67
CA ILE A 14 -5.02 -21.27 -8.82
C ILE A 14 -5.67 -22.36 -9.67
N THR A 15 -5.40 -23.62 -9.35
CA THR A 15 -5.98 -24.80 -10.03
C THR A 15 -7.24 -25.32 -9.36
N ASP A 16 -7.43 -25.04 -8.06
CA ASP A 16 -8.60 -25.44 -7.27
C ASP A 16 -9.11 -24.23 -6.45
N ALA A 17 -10.06 -23.50 -7.02
CA ALA A 17 -10.66 -22.33 -6.39
C ALA A 17 -11.46 -22.68 -5.13
N GLU A 18 -12.12 -23.85 -5.10
CA GLU A 18 -12.90 -24.29 -3.92
C GLU A 18 -12.00 -24.68 -2.74
N ALA A 19 -10.86 -25.28 -3.01
CA ALA A 19 -9.87 -25.56 -1.96
C ALA A 19 -9.28 -24.25 -1.42
N LEU A 20 -8.97 -23.27 -2.27
CA LEU A 20 -8.53 -21.96 -1.85
C LEU A 20 -9.59 -21.27 -1.00
N LYS A 21 -10.84 -21.22 -1.45
CA LYS A 21 -11.96 -20.62 -0.72
C LYS A 21 -12.10 -21.21 0.68
N ARG A 22 -12.04 -22.55 0.80
CA ARG A 22 -12.11 -23.24 2.11
C ARG A 22 -10.95 -22.86 3.03
N ARG A 23 -9.73 -22.68 2.49
CA ARG A 23 -8.55 -22.26 3.27
C ARG A 23 -8.62 -20.80 3.71
N LEU A 24 -9.26 -19.95 2.91
CA LEU A 24 -9.45 -18.54 3.23
C LEU A 24 -10.66 -18.30 4.15
N GLN A 25 -11.56 -19.30 4.31
CA GLN A 25 -12.66 -19.23 5.28
C GLN A 25 -12.11 -19.09 6.71
N GLY A 26 -12.57 -18.08 7.40
CA GLY A 26 -12.10 -17.74 8.76
C GLY A 26 -10.95 -16.76 8.83
N LEU A 27 -10.37 -16.38 7.69
CA LEU A 27 -9.49 -15.20 7.61
C LEU A 27 -10.35 -13.95 7.41
N HIS A 28 -10.09 -12.93 8.20
CA HIS A 28 -10.73 -11.62 8.02
C HIS A 28 -10.12 -10.90 6.81
N LEU A 29 -10.41 -11.41 5.62
CA LEU A 29 -9.97 -10.82 4.37
C LEU A 29 -11.04 -9.85 3.88
N HIS A 30 -10.64 -8.63 3.62
CA HIS A 30 -11.45 -7.67 2.91
C HIS A 30 -11.16 -7.81 1.41
N ALA A 31 -12.18 -8.20 0.63
CA ALA A 31 -12.09 -8.04 -0.81
C ALA A 31 -12.03 -6.53 -1.09
N ALA A 32 -10.98 -6.07 -1.76
CA ALA A 32 -10.91 -4.70 -2.23
C ALA A 32 -11.98 -4.51 -3.31
N THR A 33 -13.11 -3.95 -2.92
CA THR A 33 -14.23 -3.60 -3.83
C THR A 33 -13.97 -2.28 -4.54
N VAL A 34 -13.09 -1.46 -3.97
CA VAL A 34 -12.58 -0.21 -4.57
C VAL A 34 -11.06 -0.24 -4.44
N PRO A 35 -10.31 0.11 -5.48
CA PRO A 35 -8.86 0.25 -5.37
C PRO A 35 -8.51 1.50 -4.56
N VAL A 36 -8.48 1.36 -3.23
CA VAL A 36 -8.08 2.43 -2.32
C VAL A 36 -6.66 2.16 -1.85
N LEU A 37 -5.77 3.08 -2.17
CA LEU A 37 -4.39 3.09 -1.75
C LEU A 37 -4.24 4.01 -0.54
N ALA A 38 -3.59 3.55 0.51
CA ALA A 38 -3.25 4.37 1.66
C ALA A 38 -1.74 4.45 1.84
N SER A 39 -1.27 5.57 2.35
CA SER A 39 0.11 5.70 2.82
C SER A 39 0.44 4.57 3.79
N PRO A 40 1.40 3.69 3.44
CA PRO A 40 1.56 2.39 4.10
C PRO A 40 2.05 2.49 5.54
N LEU A 41 2.73 3.55 5.91
CA LEU A 41 3.28 3.76 7.26
C LEU A 41 2.35 4.58 8.15
N SER A 42 1.36 5.27 7.58
CA SER A 42 0.40 6.09 8.33
C SER A 42 -0.83 5.30 8.77
N ALA A 43 -0.99 5.12 10.08
CA ALA A 43 -2.19 4.50 10.65
C ALA A 43 -3.44 5.35 10.36
N ALA A 44 -3.33 6.68 10.39
CA ALA A 44 -4.41 7.60 10.07
C ALA A 44 -4.87 7.48 8.62
N ALA A 45 -3.93 7.38 7.67
CA ALA A 45 -4.25 7.19 6.26
C ALA A 45 -4.94 5.84 6.00
N LYS A 46 -4.47 4.77 6.65
CA LYS A 46 -5.10 3.45 6.56
C LYS A 46 -6.53 3.47 7.10
N GLN A 47 -6.76 4.08 8.26
CA GLN A 47 -8.09 4.19 8.84
C GLN A 47 -9.01 5.01 7.95
N ALA A 48 -8.57 6.18 7.49
CA ALA A 48 -9.36 7.03 6.59
C ALA A 48 -9.71 6.30 5.28
N ALA A 49 -8.76 5.55 4.70
CA ALA A 49 -9.00 4.75 3.50
C ALA A 49 -10.07 3.66 3.74
N GLN A 50 -10.05 3.00 4.89
CA GLN A 50 -11.06 2.01 5.26
C GLN A 50 -12.44 2.64 5.45
N ASP A 51 -12.51 3.78 6.12
CA ASP A 51 -13.76 4.52 6.35
C ASP A 51 -14.37 4.98 5.02
N ILE A 52 -13.57 5.52 4.11
CA ILE A 52 -14.01 5.91 2.77
C ILE A 52 -14.46 4.71 1.95
N ALA A 53 -13.72 3.60 1.99
CA ALA A 53 -14.08 2.38 1.28
C ALA A 53 -15.41 1.79 1.79
N ALA A 54 -15.70 1.91 3.10
CA ALA A 54 -16.96 1.48 3.67
C ALA A 54 -18.14 2.34 3.19
N GLU A 55 -17.94 3.65 3.01
CA GLU A 55 -18.96 4.56 2.47
C GLU A 55 -19.25 4.31 0.98
N LEU A 56 -18.22 3.97 0.19
CA LEU A 56 -18.34 3.76 -1.25
C LEU A 56 -19.08 2.47 -1.63
N GLY A 57 -19.07 1.47 -0.75
CA GLY A 57 -19.61 0.15 -1.09
C GLY A 57 -18.84 -0.55 -2.23
N ALA A 58 -19.54 -1.41 -2.97
CA ALA A 58 -18.93 -2.11 -4.10
C ALA A 58 -18.96 -1.23 -5.36
N VAL A 59 -17.81 -0.71 -5.76
CA VAL A 59 -17.62 0.00 -7.03
C VAL A 59 -16.75 -0.86 -7.94
N GLU A 60 -17.30 -1.33 -9.05
CA GLU A 60 -16.56 -2.08 -10.06
C GLU A 60 -15.93 -1.12 -11.07
N GLY A 61 -14.61 -1.13 -11.14
CA GLY A 61 -13.85 -0.33 -12.10
C GLY A 61 -13.68 1.14 -11.70
N GLY A 62 -12.92 1.87 -12.47
CA GLY A 62 -12.66 3.29 -12.28
C GLY A 62 -11.23 3.60 -11.82
N PRO A 63 -10.87 4.90 -11.76
CA PRO A 63 -9.58 5.34 -11.27
C PRO A 63 -9.43 4.98 -9.79
N GLY A 64 -8.21 4.62 -9.38
CA GLY A 64 -7.93 4.37 -7.97
C GLY A 64 -8.07 5.63 -7.12
N LEU A 65 -8.34 5.45 -5.84
CA LEU A 65 -8.31 6.51 -4.82
C LEU A 65 -7.05 6.35 -3.97
N ALA A 66 -6.33 7.43 -3.70
CA ALA A 66 -5.19 7.43 -2.79
C ALA A 66 -5.44 8.34 -1.59
N VAL A 67 -5.15 7.86 -0.38
CA VAL A 67 -5.08 8.65 0.85
C VAL A 67 -3.61 8.78 1.24
N ILE A 68 -3.07 9.99 1.09
CA ILE A 68 -1.64 10.28 1.19
C ILE A 68 -1.37 11.04 2.48
N ALA A 69 -0.52 10.49 3.35
CA ALA A 69 0.01 11.20 4.49
C ALA A 69 1.19 12.09 4.07
N GLU A 70 1.34 13.25 4.70
CA GLU A 70 2.41 14.22 4.40
C GLU A 70 3.80 13.63 4.60
N GLU A 71 3.92 12.65 5.51
CA GLU A 71 5.17 11.99 5.89
C GLU A 71 5.60 10.89 4.91
N ASP A 72 4.67 10.39 4.12
CA ASP A 72 4.94 9.32 3.15
C ASP A 72 5.11 9.92 1.76
N ASN A 73 6.20 9.59 1.10
CA ASN A 73 6.52 10.02 -0.27
C ASN A 73 5.65 9.31 -1.33
N LEU A 74 4.38 9.07 -1.04
CA LEU A 74 3.47 8.52 -2.03
C LEU A 74 3.19 9.61 -3.08
N PRO A 75 3.54 9.41 -4.36
CA PRO A 75 3.36 10.45 -5.35
C PRO A 75 1.88 10.76 -5.58
N ALA A 76 1.55 12.03 -5.73
CA ALA A 76 0.19 12.53 -5.95
C ALA A 76 -0.51 11.92 -7.19
N GLY A 77 0.25 11.28 -8.08
CA GLY A 77 -0.28 10.58 -9.27
C GLY A 77 -0.44 9.06 -9.07
N ALA A 78 -0.30 8.54 -7.85
CA ALA A 78 -0.40 7.11 -7.58
C ALA A 78 -1.80 6.54 -7.89
N ALA A 79 -2.83 7.38 -7.84
CA ALA A 79 -4.21 7.05 -8.18
C ALA A 79 -4.87 8.21 -8.93
N GLY A 80 -6.01 7.94 -9.59
CA GLY A 80 -6.75 8.97 -10.35
C GLY A 80 -7.33 10.06 -9.46
N VAL A 81 -7.69 9.74 -8.21
CA VAL A 81 -8.13 10.69 -7.19
C VAL A 81 -7.21 10.58 -5.98
N SER A 82 -6.72 11.69 -5.47
CA SER A 82 -5.89 11.72 -4.26
C SER A 82 -6.48 12.62 -3.19
N LEU A 83 -6.38 12.17 -1.96
CA LEU A 83 -6.70 12.89 -0.74
C LEU A 83 -5.43 13.00 0.09
N ASN A 84 -5.22 14.13 0.73
CA ASN A 84 -4.16 14.30 1.71
C ASN A 84 -4.72 14.18 3.11
N ILE A 85 -3.98 13.57 4.00
CA ILE A 85 -4.29 13.54 5.43
C ILE A 85 -3.13 14.19 6.19
N ASP A 86 -3.46 15.10 7.08
CA ASP A 86 -2.47 15.75 7.93
C ASP A 86 -2.25 15.00 9.26
N LYS A 87 -1.38 15.54 10.12
CA LYS A 87 -0.98 14.90 11.38
C LYS A 87 -2.09 14.80 12.42
N ASP A 88 -3.11 15.65 12.32
CA ASP A 88 -4.29 15.62 13.21
C ASP A 88 -5.42 14.74 12.65
N GLY A 89 -5.21 14.09 11.51
CA GLY A 89 -6.16 13.17 10.89
C GLY A 89 -7.21 13.84 10.02
N SER A 90 -7.06 15.11 9.69
CA SER A 90 -7.96 15.82 8.81
C SER A 90 -7.70 15.49 7.35
N LEU A 91 -8.75 15.18 6.60
CA LEU A 91 -8.71 14.86 5.18
C LEU A 91 -8.93 16.10 4.32
N TYR A 92 -8.17 16.20 3.25
CA TYR A 92 -8.28 17.27 2.26
C TYR A 92 -8.22 16.70 0.85
N LEU A 93 -8.85 17.39 -0.12
CA LEU A 93 -8.62 17.06 -1.53
C LEU A 93 -7.13 17.23 -1.85
N GLY A 94 -6.57 16.25 -2.52
CA GLY A 94 -5.18 16.29 -2.97
C GLY A 94 -4.93 17.52 -3.84
N ARG A 95 -3.76 18.12 -3.72
CA ARG A 95 -3.37 19.28 -4.52
C ARG A 95 -3.45 18.92 -6.01
N SER A 96 -4.43 19.48 -6.69
CA SER A 96 -4.31 19.66 -8.13
C SER A 96 -3.31 20.80 -8.37
N PRO A 97 -2.36 20.68 -9.30
CA PRO A 97 -1.46 21.80 -9.65
C PRO A 97 -2.20 23.05 -10.10
N LEU A 98 -3.52 23.01 -10.22
CA LEU A 98 -4.39 24.06 -10.70
C LEU A 98 -5.22 24.77 -9.61
N VAL A 99 -5.15 24.35 -8.33
CA VAL A 99 -6.00 24.94 -7.27
C VAL A 99 -5.17 25.27 -6.03
N ASP A 100 -4.93 26.57 -5.85
CA ASP A 100 -4.15 27.16 -4.73
C ASP A 100 -4.96 27.35 -3.43
N THR A 101 -6.18 26.86 -3.33
CA THR A 101 -7.05 27.12 -2.16
C THR A 101 -7.00 25.98 -1.16
N PRO A 102 -6.71 26.23 0.13
CA PRO A 102 -6.89 25.23 1.15
C PRO A 102 -8.38 24.88 1.20
N THR A 103 -8.71 23.69 0.76
CA THR A 103 -10.05 23.12 0.88
C THR A 103 -10.34 22.86 2.36
N ALA A 104 -11.60 23.07 2.78
CA ALA A 104 -12.02 22.69 4.13
C ALA A 104 -11.79 21.17 4.35
N PRO A 105 -11.54 20.75 5.60
CA PRO A 105 -11.42 19.33 5.92
C PRO A 105 -12.66 18.56 5.47
N LEU A 106 -12.46 17.38 4.91
CA LEU A 106 -13.50 16.49 4.43
C LEU A 106 -13.83 15.44 5.49
N THR A 107 -15.09 15.08 5.58
CA THR A 107 -15.47 13.81 6.23
C THR A 107 -15.25 12.64 5.28
N PRO A 108 -15.11 11.38 5.77
CA PRO A 108 -15.03 10.20 4.89
C PRO A 108 -16.20 10.12 3.89
N HIS A 109 -17.41 10.46 4.32
CA HIS A 109 -18.59 10.53 3.46
C HIS A 109 -18.45 11.59 2.34
N ALA A 110 -17.94 12.78 2.66
CA ALA A 110 -17.71 13.83 1.67
C ALA A 110 -16.61 13.41 0.68
N ALA A 111 -15.55 12.76 1.16
CA ALA A 111 -14.49 12.22 0.34
C ALA A 111 -14.99 11.13 -0.63
N ALA A 112 -15.86 10.23 -0.15
CA ALA A 112 -16.51 9.21 -0.97
C ALA A 112 -17.36 9.85 -2.08
N ARG A 113 -18.16 10.85 -1.78
CA ARG A 113 -18.95 11.57 -2.78
C ARG A 113 -18.07 12.25 -3.84
N HIS A 114 -16.98 12.90 -3.44
CA HIS A 114 -16.05 13.49 -4.40
C HIS A 114 -15.44 12.46 -5.34
N TYR A 115 -15.15 11.27 -4.82
CA TYR A 115 -14.67 10.17 -5.67
C TYR A 115 -15.75 9.71 -6.66
N GLU A 116 -17.00 9.53 -6.23
CA GLU A 116 -18.13 9.18 -7.10
C GLU A 116 -18.37 10.23 -8.19
N GLU A 117 -18.28 11.51 -7.86
CA GLU A 117 -18.39 12.62 -8.81
C GLU A 117 -17.24 12.57 -9.83
N ALA A 118 -16.01 12.28 -9.39
CA ALA A 118 -14.85 12.11 -10.26
C ALA A 118 -15.02 10.91 -11.21
N LEU A 119 -15.61 9.81 -10.76
CA LEU A 119 -15.93 8.65 -11.61
C LEU A 119 -16.90 8.99 -12.73
N GLN A 120 -17.89 9.85 -12.48
CA GLN A 120 -18.86 10.28 -13.49
C GLN A 120 -18.26 11.22 -14.53
N CYS A 121 -17.22 11.98 -14.14
CA CYS A 121 -16.54 12.92 -15.02
C CYS A 121 -15.38 12.31 -15.79
N ALA A 122 -14.86 11.19 -15.33
CA ALA A 122 -13.80 10.44 -16.00
C ALA A 122 -14.40 9.69 -17.20
N GLU A 123 -14.51 10.35 -18.35
CA GLU A 123 -14.52 9.62 -19.62
C GLU A 123 -13.28 8.72 -19.62
N ALA A 124 -13.45 7.46 -19.99
CA ALA A 124 -12.49 6.37 -19.86
C ALA A 124 -11.10 6.67 -20.47
N GLU A 125 -10.36 7.57 -19.85
CA GLU A 125 -8.94 7.67 -20.08
C GLU A 125 -8.30 6.50 -19.33
N GLU A 126 -7.75 5.56 -20.10
CA GLU A 126 -6.80 4.59 -19.58
C GLU A 126 -5.69 5.37 -18.88
N HIS A 127 -5.82 5.49 -17.56
CA HIS A 127 -4.77 6.06 -16.74
C HIS A 127 -3.60 5.09 -16.80
N THR A 128 -2.74 5.30 -17.77
CA THR A 128 -1.41 4.70 -17.80
C THR A 128 -0.71 5.15 -16.53
N SER A 129 -0.77 4.27 -15.54
CA SER A 129 -0.04 4.44 -14.28
C SER A 129 1.43 4.63 -14.61
N SER A 130 1.89 5.86 -14.48
CA SER A 130 3.31 6.13 -14.36
C SER A 130 3.82 5.29 -13.18
N ALA A 131 4.80 4.43 -13.43
CA ALA A 131 5.49 3.70 -12.37
C ALA A 131 5.90 4.69 -11.29
N LEU A 132 5.70 4.32 -10.03
CA LEU A 132 6.10 5.15 -8.89
C LEU A 132 7.59 5.49 -9.06
N ALA A 133 7.89 6.77 -9.25
CA ALA A 133 9.22 7.22 -9.70
C ALA A 133 10.30 7.07 -8.62
N GLU A 134 9.90 6.94 -7.35
CA GLU A 134 10.80 6.79 -6.22
C GLU A 134 10.66 5.42 -5.57
N PRO A 135 11.76 4.84 -5.07
CA PRO A 135 11.69 3.62 -4.28
C PRO A 135 10.91 3.90 -3.00
N GLY A 136 10.05 2.95 -2.62
CA GLY A 136 9.29 3.00 -1.38
C GLY A 136 10.15 2.85 -0.13
N PRO A 137 9.53 2.62 1.04
CA PRO A 137 10.23 2.41 2.30
C PRO A 137 11.07 1.13 2.21
N ILE A 138 12.39 1.28 2.12
CA ILE A 138 13.37 0.20 1.96
C ILE A 138 14.49 0.35 2.97
N GLY A 139 14.90 -0.74 3.58
CA GLY A 139 15.96 -0.77 4.59
C GLY A 139 15.43 -0.54 6.01
N TRP A 140 16.27 0.02 6.86
CA TRP A 140 15.94 0.35 8.25
C TRP A 140 15.12 1.62 8.33
N LEU A 141 13.99 1.54 9.05
CA LEU A 141 13.03 2.62 9.20
C LEU A 141 12.84 2.82 10.72
N ASP A 142 13.69 3.60 11.34
CA ASP A 142 13.76 3.76 12.81
C ASP A 142 13.42 5.16 13.30
N GLU A 143 13.15 6.12 12.40
CA GLU A 143 13.05 7.56 12.71
C GLU A 143 12.03 7.91 13.81
N HIS A 144 11.02 7.06 14.05
CA HIS A 144 9.94 7.33 15.01
C HIS A 144 9.71 6.20 16.02
N LEU A 145 10.61 5.21 16.06
CA LEU A 145 10.46 4.04 16.90
C LEU A 145 11.31 4.13 18.19
N PRO A 146 10.95 3.38 19.24
CA PRO A 146 11.78 3.27 20.42
C PRO A 146 13.16 2.68 20.10
N ALA A 147 14.20 3.07 20.85
CA ALA A 147 15.54 2.53 20.67
C ALA A 147 15.56 0.99 20.73
N GLY A 148 16.23 0.36 19.77
CA GLY A 148 16.33 -1.09 19.66
C GLY A 148 15.16 -1.77 18.94
N ILE A 149 14.19 -0.99 18.47
CA ILE A 149 13.08 -1.46 17.63
C ILE A 149 13.16 -0.77 16.27
N VAL A 150 12.92 -1.52 15.20
CA VAL A 150 12.94 -1.00 13.84
C VAL A 150 11.75 -1.55 13.04
N ASP A 151 11.33 -0.79 12.06
CA ASP A 151 10.60 -1.30 10.91
C ASP A 151 11.61 -1.64 9.81
N LEU A 152 11.39 -2.74 9.11
CA LEU A 152 12.29 -3.19 8.06
C LEU A 152 11.56 -3.23 6.71
N GLY A 153 11.93 -2.33 5.81
CA GLY A 153 11.39 -2.27 4.45
C GLY A 153 12.13 -3.19 3.50
N ALA A 154 11.41 -4.00 2.75
CA ALA A 154 11.94 -4.93 1.76
C ALA A 154 11.25 -4.74 0.40
N GLY A 155 12.01 -4.42 -0.64
CA GLY A 155 11.53 -4.48 -2.01
C GLY A 155 11.44 -5.92 -2.51
N VAL A 156 10.47 -6.18 -3.39
CA VAL A 156 10.32 -7.48 -4.05
C VAL A 156 10.40 -7.29 -5.55
N HIS A 157 11.35 -7.97 -6.19
CA HIS A 157 11.54 -7.83 -7.64
C HIS A 157 10.24 -8.15 -8.39
N LYS A 158 9.74 -7.17 -9.16
CA LYS A 158 8.46 -7.25 -9.90
C LYS A 158 7.25 -7.62 -9.03
N GLY A 159 7.29 -7.35 -7.73
CA GLY A 159 6.23 -7.69 -6.79
C GLY A 159 5.94 -9.19 -6.67
N ALA A 160 6.81 -10.08 -7.19
CA ALA A 160 6.57 -11.52 -7.25
C ALA A 160 7.19 -12.24 -6.06
N ILE A 161 6.36 -12.81 -5.19
CA ILE A 161 6.78 -13.59 -4.02
C ILE A 161 6.53 -15.09 -4.32
N PRO A 162 7.57 -15.92 -4.42
CA PRO A 162 7.44 -17.37 -4.52
C PRO A 162 6.66 -17.97 -3.33
N ALA A 163 5.93 -19.05 -3.57
CA ALA A 163 5.07 -19.65 -2.54
C ALA A 163 5.84 -20.11 -1.29
N GLU A 164 7.05 -20.62 -1.48
CA GLU A 164 7.95 -21.03 -0.40
C GLU A 164 8.36 -19.86 0.52
N PHE A 165 8.53 -18.66 -0.05
CA PHE A 165 8.87 -17.46 0.73
C PHE A 165 7.65 -16.85 1.40
N ALA A 166 6.46 -16.97 0.80
CA ALA A 166 5.21 -16.58 1.44
C ALA A 166 4.97 -17.38 2.73
N GLN A 167 5.29 -18.69 2.71
CA GLN A 167 5.22 -19.53 3.92
C GLN A 167 6.24 -19.10 4.99
N LEU A 168 7.47 -18.79 4.58
CA LEU A 168 8.52 -18.34 5.50
C LEU A 168 8.14 -16.99 6.15
N ILE A 169 7.65 -16.04 5.35
CA ILE A 169 7.20 -14.74 5.85
C ILE A 169 6.07 -14.90 6.87
N GLY A 170 5.11 -15.78 6.60
CA GLY A 170 4.02 -16.08 7.53
C GLY A 170 4.46 -16.72 8.86
N GLN A 171 5.69 -17.20 8.97
CA GLN A 171 6.25 -17.76 10.22
C GLN A 171 6.99 -16.72 11.07
N LEU A 172 7.17 -15.50 10.58
CA LEU A 172 7.90 -14.45 11.31
C LEU A 172 7.10 -13.88 12.49
N GLU A 173 5.77 -14.12 12.55
CA GLU A 173 4.88 -13.66 13.62
C GLU A 173 4.99 -12.13 13.90
N VAL A 174 5.25 -11.33 12.87
CA VAL A 174 5.32 -9.88 12.92
C VAL A 174 4.24 -9.25 12.05
N ASP A 175 3.82 -8.06 12.38
CA ASP A 175 2.91 -7.29 11.53
C ASP A 175 3.61 -6.88 10.24
N ILE A 176 2.92 -7.09 9.11
CA ILE A 176 3.48 -6.81 7.79
C ILE A 176 2.52 -5.91 7.01
N THR A 177 3.07 -4.82 6.48
CA THR A 177 2.37 -3.97 5.52
C THR A 177 2.85 -4.27 4.11
N VAL A 178 1.91 -4.52 3.21
CA VAL A 178 2.17 -4.57 1.76
C VAL A 178 2.19 -3.16 1.21
N THR A 179 3.18 -2.83 0.38
CA THR A 179 3.36 -1.47 -0.14
C THR A 179 3.06 -1.37 -1.63
N PRO A 180 2.61 -0.19 -2.11
CA PRO A 180 2.31 0.02 -3.53
C PRO A 180 3.54 -0.01 -4.44
N TRP A 181 4.74 0.05 -3.86
CA TRP A 181 6.01 -0.12 -4.58
C TRP A 181 6.38 -1.60 -4.80
N GLY A 182 5.45 -2.52 -4.58
CA GLY A 182 5.69 -3.95 -4.74
C GLY A 182 6.62 -4.52 -3.67
N GLY A 183 6.58 -3.96 -2.47
CA GLY A 183 7.40 -4.37 -1.33
C GLY A 183 6.61 -4.70 -0.08
N LEU A 184 7.34 -4.99 0.99
CA LEU A 184 6.82 -5.31 2.32
C LEU A 184 7.50 -4.42 3.36
N VAL A 185 6.77 -4.04 4.41
CA VAL A 185 7.34 -3.47 5.63
C VAL A 185 7.03 -4.40 6.79
N PHE A 186 8.04 -4.87 7.47
CA PHE A 186 7.95 -5.67 8.69
C PHE A 186 8.03 -4.73 9.88
N HIS A 187 7.03 -4.73 10.75
CA HIS A 187 6.88 -3.73 11.80
C HIS A 187 7.35 -4.20 13.17
N ASN A 188 7.86 -3.24 13.96
CA ASN A 188 8.17 -3.41 15.39
C ASN A 188 9.11 -4.59 15.69
N ILE A 189 10.15 -4.75 14.89
CA ILE A 189 11.12 -5.84 15.05
C ILE A 189 12.28 -5.36 15.94
N ALA A 190 12.74 -6.21 16.86
CA ALA A 190 13.99 -5.96 17.55
C ALA A 190 15.17 -5.93 16.55
N GLU A 191 16.12 -4.98 16.70
CA GLU A 191 17.24 -4.83 15.76
C GLU A 191 17.99 -6.15 15.47
N GLY A 192 18.22 -6.97 16.51
CA GLY A 192 18.88 -8.28 16.33
C GLY A 192 18.09 -9.25 15.46
N ASP A 193 16.75 -9.24 15.58
CA ASP A 193 15.85 -10.08 14.78
C ASP A 193 15.74 -9.53 13.36
N ALA A 194 15.72 -8.22 13.17
CA ALA A 194 15.72 -7.57 11.86
C ALA A 194 16.96 -7.92 11.04
N GLU A 195 18.15 -8.00 11.69
CA GLU A 195 19.37 -8.50 11.03
C GLU A 195 19.23 -9.97 10.56
N VAL A 196 18.55 -10.81 11.36
CA VAL A 196 18.27 -12.20 10.98
C VAL A 196 17.32 -12.25 9.79
N VAL A 197 16.24 -11.48 9.81
CA VAL A 197 15.28 -11.38 8.69
C VAL A 197 15.99 -10.95 7.40
N LEU A 198 16.81 -9.90 7.46
CA LEU A 198 17.60 -9.42 6.34
C LEU A 198 18.53 -10.51 5.80
N ARG A 199 19.29 -11.16 6.68
CA ARG A 199 20.23 -12.24 6.31
C ARG A 199 19.55 -13.43 5.66
N VAL A 200 18.32 -13.73 6.07
CA VAL A 200 17.52 -14.83 5.53
C VAL A 200 16.86 -14.45 4.20
N LEU A 201 16.30 -13.26 4.09
CA LEU A 201 15.50 -12.86 2.93
C LEU A 201 16.32 -12.25 1.78
N ALA A 202 17.43 -11.54 2.06
CA ALA A 202 18.23 -10.92 1.00
C ALA A 202 18.78 -11.94 -0.03
N PRO A 203 19.33 -13.11 0.37
CA PRO A 203 19.77 -14.12 -0.60
C PRO A 203 18.62 -14.74 -1.41
N ARG A 204 17.37 -14.50 -1.01
CA ARG A 204 16.15 -15.00 -1.64
C ARG A 204 15.47 -14.00 -2.55
N GLY A 205 16.17 -12.89 -2.86
CA GLY A 205 15.71 -11.88 -3.82
C GLY A 205 14.88 -10.75 -3.21
N PHE A 206 14.83 -10.63 -1.87
CA PHE A 206 14.32 -9.45 -1.22
C PHE A 206 15.39 -8.35 -1.18
N ILE A 207 14.99 -7.12 -1.45
CA ILE A 207 15.90 -5.99 -1.66
C ILE A 207 15.78 -5.06 -0.46
N PHE A 208 16.88 -4.90 0.28
CA PHE A 208 16.97 -4.05 1.47
C PHE A 208 17.87 -2.83 1.26
N ASP A 209 18.45 -2.69 0.08
CA ASP A 209 19.26 -1.52 -0.31
C ASP A 209 18.44 -0.62 -1.23
N ILE A 210 18.12 0.58 -0.76
CA ILE A 210 17.36 1.59 -1.52
C ILE A 210 18.05 2.00 -2.84
N ASN A 211 19.37 1.83 -2.93
CA ASN A 211 20.15 2.14 -4.13
C ASN A 211 20.22 0.96 -5.11
N SER A 212 19.60 -0.16 -4.78
CA SER A 212 19.65 -1.36 -5.63
C SER A 212 19.06 -1.08 -7.03
N PRO A 213 19.78 -1.41 -8.11
CA PRO A 213 19.25 -1.25 -9.47
C PRO A 213 18.04 -2.15 -9.74
N LEU A 214 17.85 -3.19 -8.94
CA LEU A 214 16.71 -4.11 -9.07
C LEU A 214 15.37 -3.49 -8.65
N LEU A 215 15.38 -2.42 -7.85
CA LEU A 215 14.17 -1.66 -7.50
C LEU A 215 13.62 -0.87 -8.70
N ARG A 216 14.49 -0.54 -9.67
CA ARG A 216 14.14 0.27 -10.85
C ARG A 216 13.84 -0.57 -12.10
N ALA A 217 14.03 -1.89 -12.03
CA ALA A 217 13.79 -2.82 -13.13
C ALA A 217 12.33 -3.28 -13.14
N HIS A 218 11.45 -2.43 -13.62
CA HIS A 218 10.02 -2.74 -13.84
C HIS A 218 9.75 -3.18 -15.27
#